data_9284afc8a674dec78876ebc0b43ac675
#
_entry.id   9284afc8a674dec78876ebc0b43ac675
#
_cell.length_a   1.000
_cell.length_b   1.000
_cell.length_c   1.000
_cell.angle_alpha   90.00
_cell.angle_beta   90.00
_cell.angle_gamma   90.00
#
_symmetry.space_group_name_H-M   'P 1'
#
loop_
_entity.id
_entity.type
_entity.pdbx_description
1 polymer ?
#
loop_
_entity_poly.entity_id
_entity_poly.type
_entity_poly.pdbx_seq_one_letter_code
_entity_poly.pdbx_strand_id
1 'polypeptide(L)'
;MFRNYKIFILLIFMLVSCQAYKSVSSKYNILYNGELFLDEGISQLKESYNENFWEIIPVLTENNITNTLPDYPSKNFLKSEEKAIKVIQKMGDDNNIDSEYINQAYLLLGKSRYYDLSLIHIW
;
A
#
# COMPACT_ATOMS: atom_id res chain seq x y z
N MET A 1 -39.64 -33.46 -11.58
CA MET A 1 -38.69 -33.39 -10.43
C MET A 1 -37.29 -32.95 -10.85
N PHE A 2 -36.74 -33.29 -11.99
CA PHE A 2 -35.41 -32.96 -12.47
C PHE A 2 -35.16 -31.50 -12.90
N ARG A 3 -36.18 -30.67 -13.06
CA ARG A 3 -36.03 -29.26 -13.49
C ARG A 3 -35.58 -28.35 -12.32
N ASN A 4 -35.98 -28.66 -11.12
CA ASN A 4 -35.72 -27.82 -9.94
C ASN A 4 -34.29 -27.98 -9.40
N TYR A 5 -33.67 -29.15 -9.58
CA TYR A 5 -32.29 -29.33 -9.09
C TYR A 5 -31.27 -28.56 -9.95
N LYS A 6 -31.51 -28.38 -11.25
CA LYS A 6 -30.66 -27.55 -12.12
C LYS A 6 -30.67 -26.08 -11.68
N ILE A 7 -31.83 -25.57 -11.29
CA ILE A 7 -31.97 -24.21 -10.76
C ILE A 7 -31.20 -24.08 -9.43
N PHE A 8 -31.29 -25.10 -8.57
CA PHE A 8 -30.57 -25.12 -7.27
C PHE A 8 -29.06 -25.16 -7.44
N ILE A 9 -28.52 -25.94 -8.38
CA ILE A 9 -27.10 -25.97 -8.72
C ILE A 9 -26.63 -24.61 -9.25
N LEU A 10 -27.40 -23.97 -10.12
CA LEU A 10 -27.07 -22.66 -10.68
C LEU A 10 -27.03 -21.58 -9.59
N LEU A 11 -27.93 -21.67 -8.61
CA LEU A 11 -27.99 -20.76 -7.46
C LEU A 11 -26.79 -20.93 -6.52
N ILE A 12 -26.35 -22.18 -6.28
CA ILE A 12 -25.13 -22.48 -5.50
C ILE A 12 -23.90 -21.92 -6.22
N PHE A 13 -23.81 -22.09 -7.55
CA PHE A 13 -22.69 -21.58 -8.34
C PHE A 13 -22.57 -20.04 -8.28
N MET A 14 -23.70 -19.34 -8.29
CA MET A 14 -23.76 -17.89 -8.10
C MET A 14 -23.25 -17.46 -6.72
N LEU A 15 -23.57 -18.19 -5.65
CA LEU A 15 -23.14 -17.86 -4.29
C LEU A 15 -21.63 -18.03 -4.11
N VAL A 16 -21.03 -19.07 -4.69
CA VAL A 16 -19.59 -19.33 -4.58
C VAL A 16 -18.76 -18.29 -5.36
N SER A 17 -19.24 -17.86 -6.53
CA SER A 17 -18.54 -16.86 -7.33
C SER A 17 -18.44 -15.48 -6.63
N CYS A 18 -19.42 -15.14 -5.81
CA CYS A 18 -19.45 -13.85 -5.10
C CYS A 18 -18.38 -13.75 -3.99
N GLN A 19 -18.00 -14.86 -3.36
CA GLN A 19 -16.96 -14.87 -2.32
C GLN A 19 -15.54 -14.73 -2.91
N ALA A 20 -15.26 -15.40 -4.02
CA ALA A 20 -13.98 -15.29 -4.71
C ALA A 20 -13.72 -13.86 -5.20
N TYR A 21 -14.73 -13.22 -5.79
CA TYR A 21 -14.64 -11.83 -6.25
C TYR A 21 -14.36 -10.84 -5.11
N LYS A 22 -14.99 -10.99 -3.95
CA LYS A 22 -14.75 -10.12 -2.78
C LYS A 22 -13.31 -10.23 -2.25
N SER A 23 -12.72 -11.41 -2.27
CA SER A 23 -11.34 -11.61 -1.79
C SER A 23 -10.34 -10.85 -2.66
N VAL A 24 -10.40 -11.02 -3.97
CA VAL A 24 -9.48 -10.36 -4.93
C VAL A 24 -9.67 -8.84 -4.91
N SER A 25 -10.90 -8.37 -5.01
CA SER A 25 -11.21 -6.92 -4.98
C SER A 25 -10.75 -6.26 -3.67
N SER A 26 -10.88 -6.93 -2.53
CA SER A 26 -10.44 -6.40 -1.24
C SER A 26 -8.91 -6.23 -1.17
N LYS A 27 -8.14 -7.19 -1.70
CA LYS A 27 -6.67 -7.14 -1.73
C LYS A 27 -6.17 -5.99 -2.60
N TYR A 28 -6.73 -5.87 -3.81
CA TYR A 28 -6.40 -4.80 -4.75
C TYR A 28 -6.71 -3.41 -4.15
N ASN A 29 -7.89 -3.23 -3.57
CA ASN A 29 -8.27 -1.96 -2.96
C ASN A 29 -7.34 -1.54 -1.80
N ILE A 30 -6.85 -2.49 -1.00
CA ILE A 30 -5.94 -2.17 0.10
C ILE A 30 -4.60 -1.70 -0.45
N LEU A 31 -4.05 -2.39 -1.46
CA LEU A 31 -2.79 -2.03 -2.09
C LEU A 31 -2.89 -0.67 -2.79
N TYR A 32 -3.92 -0.46 -3.60
CA TYR A 32 -4.18 0.80 -4.27
C TYR A 32 -4.29 1.99 -3.30
N ASN A 33 -5.03 1.82 -2.21
CA ASN A 33 -5.12 2.86 -1.18
C ASN A 33 -3.78 3.11 -0.48
N GLY A 34 -2.94 2.08 -0.35
CA GLY A 34 -1.58 2.23 0.17
C GLY A 34 -0.70 3.07 -0.75
N GLU A 35 -0.74 2.83 -2.06
CA GLU A 35 -0.04 3.61 -3.08
C GLU A 35 -0.53 5.07 -3.10
N LEU A 36 -1.83 5.28 -3.01
CA LEU A 36 -2.40 6.63 -2.94
C LEU A 36 -1.87 7.43 -1.75
N PHE A 37 -1.80 6.81 -0.57
CA PHE A 37 -1.20 7.46 0.61
C PHE A 37 0.29 7.75 0.42
N LEU A 38 1.04 6.86 -0.23
CA LEU A 38 2.45 7.09 -0.55
C LEU A 38 2.61 8.32 -1.46
N ASP A 39 1.85 8.38 -2.55
CA ASP A 39 1.91 9.48 -3.52
C ASP A 39 1.50 10.82 -2.90
N GLU A 40 0.48 10.80 -2.05
CA GLU A 40 0.06 11.99 -1.29
C GLU A 40 1.16 12.46 -0.33
N GLY A 41 1.81 11.54 0.37
CA GLY A 41 2.96 11.85 1.23
C GLY A 41 4.13 12.45 0.45
N ILE A 42 4.48 11.88 -0.70
CA ILE A 42 5.54 12.39 -1.58
C ILE A 42 5.18 13.78 -2.13
N SER A 43 3.91 14.02 -2.49
CA SER A 43 3.45 15.33 -2.97
C SER A 43 3.59 16.38 -1.88
N GLN A 44 3.21 16.06 -0.65
CA GLN A 44 3.38 16.95 0.51
C GLN A 44 4.85 17.28 0.78
N LEU A 45 5.75 16.28 0.64
CA LEU A 45 7.19 16.53 0.74
C LEU A 45 7.68 17.51 -0.32
N LYS A 46 7.28 17.33 -1.57
CA LYS A 46 7.68 18.20 -2.69
C LYS A 46 7.15 19.63 -2.52
N GLU A 47 5.92 19.78 -2.05
CA GLU A 47 5.31 21.10 -1.82
C GLU A 47 5.96 21.85 -0.65
N SER A 48 6.44 21.12 0.36
CA SER A 48 7.12 21.71 1.51
C SER A 48 8.56 22.10 1.25
N TYR A 49 9.16 21.57 0.17
CA TYR A 49 10.53 21.85 -0.20
C TYR A 49 10.65 23.19 -0.90
N ASN A 50 11.44 24.10 -0.29
CA ASN A 50 11.78 25.39 -0.89
C ASN A 50 13.28 25.37 -1.25
N GLU A 51 13.58 25.48 -2.54
CA GLU A 51 14.97 25.48 -3.03
C GLU A 51 15.69 26.76 -2.61
N ASN A 52 16.81 26.60 -1.90
CA ASN A 52 17.71 27.70 -1.60
C ASN A 52 18.89 27.69 -2.58
N PHE A 53 18.80 28.50 -3.64
CA PHE A 53 19.83 28.59 -4.68
C PHE A 53 21.16 29.18 -4.22
N TRP A 54 21.25 29.68 -2.99
CA TRP A 54 22.48 30.21 -2.40
C TRP A 54 23.29 29.15 -1.66
N GLU A 55 22.74 27.95 -1.50
CA GLU A 55 23.39 26.79 -0.88
C GLU A 55 23.59 25.67 -1.90
N ILE A 56 24.42 24.69 -1.55
CA ILE A 56 24.57 23.48 -2.36
C ILE A 56 23.24 22.74 -2.36
N ILE A 57 22.62 22.63 -3.53
CA ILE A 57 21.35 21.94 -3.69
C ILE A 57 21.58 20.44 -3.39
N PRO A 58 20.88 19.85 -2.42
CA PRO A 58 21.03 18.44 -2.11
C PRO A 58 20.49 17.58 -3.25
N VAL A 59 21.18 16.48 -3.53
CA VAL A 59 20.76 15.51 -4.57
C VAL A 59 19.44 14.84 -4.19
N LEU A 60 19.20 14.68 -2.88
CA LEU A 60 17.96 14.15 -2.32
C LEU A 60 17.30 15.24 -1.46
N THR A 61 16.13 15.68 -1.87
CA THR A 61 15.35 16.72 -1.17
C THR A 61 14.91 16.28 0.22
N GLU A 62 14.76 14.97 0.44
CA GLU A 62 14.27 14.38 1.69
C GLU A 62 15.19 14.68 2.90
N ASN A 63 16.49 14.77 2.69
CA ASN A 63 17.47 14.96 3.78
C ASN A 63 17.37 16.34 4.46
N ASN A 64 16.86 17.36 3.79
CA ASN A 64 16.74 18.71 4.34
C ASN A 64 15.38 18.98 4.99
N ILE A 65 14.36 18.18 4.67
CA ILE A 65 12.98 18.42 5.10
C ILE A 65 12.77 17.93 6.53
N THR A 66 13.51 16.91 6.98
CA THR A 66 13.37 16.30 8.31
C THR A 66 13.56 17.29 9.47
N ASN A 67 14.34 18.35 9.26
CA ASN A 67 14.62 19.36 10.29
C ASN A 67 13.63 20.54 10.28
N THR A 68 12.78 20.65 9.25
CA THR A 68 11.95 21.83 9.02
C THR A 68 10.45 21.59 9.18
N LEU A 69 10.01 20.32 9.13
CA LEU A 69 8.59 19.97 9.23
C LEU A 69 8.23 19.49 10.64
N PRO A 70 7.27 20.17 11.31
CA PRO A 70 6.83 19.78 12.66
C PRO A 70 6.10 18.43 12.73
N ASP A 71 5.64 17.89 11.63
CA ASP A 71 4.81 16.66 11.54
C ASP A 71 5.49 15.55 10.69
N TYR A 72 6.82 15.58 10.62
CA TYR A 72 7.56 14.50 9.97
C TYR A 72 7.94 13.40 10.99
N PRO A 73 7.74 12.11 10.71
CA PRO A 73 7.30 11.51 9.43
C PRO A 73 5.84 11.79 9.10
N SER A 74 5.54 11.97 7.82
CA SER A 74 4.16 12.21 7.36
C SER A 74 3.24 11.05 7.74
N LYS A 75 2.09 11.33 8.33
CA LYS A 75 1.05 10.32 8.66
C LYS A 75 0.66 9.46 7.44
N ASN A 76 0.85 9.98 6.24
CA ASN A 76 0.53 9.27 5.01
C ASN A 76 1.50 8.11 4.75
N PHE A 77 2.80 8.26 5.06
CA PHE A 77 3.75 7.15 4.96
C PHE A 77 3.43 6.02 5.92
N LEU A 78 3.08 6.34 7.16
CA LEU A 78 2.64 5.36 8.15
C LEU A 78 1.37 4.61 7.71
N LYS A 79 0.40 5.33 7.13
CA LYS A 79 -0.82 4.69 6.58
C LYS A 79 -0.50 3.79 5.39
N SER A 80 0.41 4.21 4.51
CA SER A 80 0.87 3.41 3.39
C SER A 80 1.54 2.12 3.88
N GLU A 81 2.43 2.22 4.87
CA GLU A 81 3.07 1.07 5.51
C GLU A 81 2.04 0.11 6.11
N GLU A 82 1.06 0.62 6.88
CA GLU A 82 -0.02 -0.19 7.45
C GLU A 82 -0.80 -0.96 6.38
N LYS A 83 -1.11 -0.32 5.24
CA LYS A 83 -1.80 -0.98 4.13
C LYS A 83 -0.95 -2.08 3.49
N ALA A 84 0.34 -1.83 3.28
CA ALA A 84 1.27 -2.82 2.76
C ALA A 84 1.36 -4.05 3.68
N ILE A 85 1.57 -3.84 4.98
CA ILE A 85 1.60 -4.92 5.99
C ILE A 85 0.30 -5.71 5.99
N LYS A 86 -0.86 -5.04 5.89
CA LYS A 86 -2.16 -5.70 5.88
C LYS A 86 -2.35 -6.60 4.65
N VAL A 87 -1.81 -6.22 3.49
CA VAL A 87 -1.82 -7.08 2.29
C VAL A 87 -0.94 -8.30 2.54
N ILE A 88 0.28 -8.12 3.03
CA ILE A 88 1.23 -9.20 3.31
C ILE A 88 0.64 -10.21 4.30
N GLN A 89 0.02 -9.74 5.39
CA GLN A 89 -0.63 -10.60 6.38
C GLN A 89 -1.79 -11.41 5.77
N LYS A 90 -2.66 -10.75 5.01
CA LYS A 90 -3.79 -11.44 4.36
C LYS A 90 -3.36 -12.49 3.34
N MET A 91 -2.20 -12.31 2.72
CA MET A 91 -1.69 -13.26 1.74
C MET A 91 -0.88 -14.39 2.38
N GLY A 92 -0.28 -14.16 3.54
CA GLY A 92 0.39 -15.21 4.31
C GLY A 92 -0.54 -16.33 4.76
N ASP A 93 -1.82 -16.04 4.91
CA ASP A 93 -2.85 -17.00 5.31
C ASP A 93 -3.46 -17.79 4.12
N ASP A 94 -3.29 -17.29 2.89
CA ASP A 94 -3.83 -17.94 1.69
C ASP A 94 -2.77 -18.84 1.03
N ASN A 95 -3.02 -20.14 0.97
CA ASN A 95 -2.17 -21.13 0.27
C ASN A 95 -2.09 -20.90 -1.25
N ASN A 96 -2.84 -19.95 -1.80
CA ASN A 96 -2.84 -19.55 -3.20
C ASN A 96 -2.14 -18.19 -3.34
N ILE A 97 -0.82 -18.22 -3.20
CA ILE A 97 0.05 -17.05 -3.22
C ILE A 97 0.09 -16.48 -4.65
N ASP A 98 -0.64 -15.41 -4.88
CA ASP A 98 -0.45 -14.57 -6.05
C ASP A 98 0.84 -13.75 -5.84
N SER A 99 1.95 -14.28 -6.35
CA SER A 99 3.30 -13.76 -6.12
C SER A 99 3.47 -12.29 -6.56
N GLU A 100 2.69 -11.85 -7.52
CA GLU A 100 2.74 -10.47 -8.03
C GLU A 100 2.25 -9.45 -6.99
N TYR A 101 1.12 -9.70 -6.36
CA TYR A 101 0.59 -8.80 -5.31
C TYR A 101 1.48 -8.75 -4.07
N ILE A 102 2.08 -9.86 -3.70
CA ILE A 102 3.05 -9.89 -2.59
C ILE A 102 4.26 -9.03 -2.91
N ASN A 103 4.82 -9.17 -4.10
CA ASN A 103 5.97 -8.37 -4.51
C ASN A 103 5.66 -6.87 -4.52
N GLN A 104 4.47 -6.50 -5.03
CA GLN A 104 3.99 -5.10 -5.00
C GLN A 104 3.81 -4.60 -3.55
N ALA A 105 3.28 -5.42 -2.66
CA ALA A 105 3.11 -5.05 -1.25
C ALA A 105 4.46 -4.86 -0.53
N TYR A 106 5.46 -5.71 -0.79
CA TYR A 106 6.81 -5.54 -0.26
C TYR A 106 7.50 -4.31 -0.84
N LEU A 107 7.31 -4.02 -2.13
CA LEU A 107 7.84 -2.82 -2.76
C LEU A 107 7.22 -1.56 -2.14
N LEU A 108 5.90 -1.56 -1.93
CA LEU A 108 5.19 -0.47 -1.26
C LEU A 108 5.69 -0.26 0.17
N LEU A 109 5.89 -1.36 0.93
CA LEU A 109 6.44 -1.32 2.27
C LEU A 109 7.84 -0.71 2.29
N GLY A 110 8.70 -1.13 1.37
CA GLY A 110 10.06 -0.60 1.23
C GLY A 110 10.07 0.90 0.91
N LYS A 111 9.24 1.34 -0.04
CA LYS A 111 9.09 2.77 -0.38
C LYS A 111 8.56 3.58 0.80
N SER A 112 7.51 3.11 1.48
CA SER A 112 6.93 3.81 2.63
C SER A 112 7.96 4.03 3.73
N ARG A 113 8.74 2.98 4.07
CA ARG A 113 9.81 3.05 5.07
C ARG A 113 10.99 3.93 4.64
N TYR A 114 11.30 3.95 3.35
CA TYR A 114 12.34 4.83 2.82
C TYR A 114 11.98 6.30 3.06
N TYR A 115 10.77 6.70 2.70
CA TYR A 115 10.31 8.07 2.89
C TYR A 115 10.00 8.42 4.35
N ASP A 116 9.60 7.45 5.17
CA ASP A 116 9.43 7.63 6.62
C ASP A 116 10.76 7.70 7.37
N LEU A 117 11.88 7.49 6.70
CA LEU A 117 13.23 7.41 7.27
C LEU A 117 13.38 6.35 8.38
N SER A 118 12.42 5.46 8.53
CA SER A 118 12.48 4.40 9.54
C SER A 118 13.60 3.38 9.28
N LEU A 119 14.15 3.34 8.06
CA LEU A 119 15.33 2.53 7.73
C LEU A 119 16.62 3.03 8.40
N ILE A 120 16.67 4.28 8.82
CA ILE A 120 17.85 4.86 9.48
C ILE A 120 18.00 4.36 10.92
N HIS A 121 16.93 3.89 11.54
CA HIS A 121 16.90 3.43 12.93
C HIS A 121 17.15 1.92 13.11
N ILE A 122 17.59 1.21 12.07
CA ILE A 122 17.90 -0.24 12.14
C ILE A 122 19.32 -0.54 12.64
N TRP A 123 20.10 0.48 13.03
CA TRP A 123 21.45 0.34 13.57
C TRP A 123 21.49 0.63 15.06
#